data_079edd659353dc121c511d9c87dbdaf7
#
_entry.id   079edd659353dc121c511d9c87dbdaf7
#
_cell.length_a   1.000
_cell.length_b   1.000
_cell.length_c   1.000
_cell.angle_alpha   90.00
_cell.angle_beta   90.00
_cell.angle_gamma   90.00
#
_symmetry.space_group_name_H-M   'P 1'
#
loop_
_entity.id
_entity.type
_entity.pdbx_description
1 polymer ?
#
loop_
_entity_poly.entity_id
_entity_poly.type
_entity_poly.pdbx_seq_one_letter_code
_entity_poly.pdbx_strand_id
1 'polypeptide(L)'
;VANPPFSLDKWGADTAVADQHNRFHRGVPPKSKGDYAFISHMIETTYEDVGKVGVIVPHGVLFRSSSEGQIRKKLIDENLLEAVIGLPANLFFGTGIPAAILIFNRGKEANKDILFIDGSREFESGKNQNKLRDKDIEHIVSAFKAFKAATPLTSEKGAVIEDKYSYRATIADIIENDYNLNIPRYVDTFEEEAEVDIKATQATIVDLNKQLSAVGIQMENY
;
A
#
# COMPACT_ATOMS: atom_id res chain seq x y z
N VAL A 1 5.76 -15.40 6.82
CA VAL A 1 5.12 -14.10 7.11
C VAL A 1 6.01 -13.34 8.09
N ALA A 2 6.23 -12.03 7.88
CA ALA A 2 7.02 -11.21 8.77
C ALA A 2 6.52 -9.75 8.84
N ASN A 3 6.80 -9.13 9.97
CA ASN A 3 6.69 -7.69 10.21
C ASN A 3 8.07 -7.19 10.67
N PRO A 4 9.01 -6.95 9.74
CA PRO A 4 10.36 -6.50 10.09
C PRO A 4 10.35 -5.04 10.57
N PRO A 5 11.42 -4.58 11.25
CA PRO A 5 11.55 -3.18 11.61
C PRO A 5 11.50 -2.27 10.38
N PHE A 6 10.62 -1.25 10.39
CA PHE A 6 10.47 -0.33 9.28
C PHE A 6 11.72 0.53 9.09
N SER A 7 12.22 0.58 7.87
CA SER A 7 13.35 1.43 7.45
C SER A 7 14.56 1.33 8.38
N LEU A 8 14.93 0.12 8.79
CA LEU A 8 16.06 -0.13 9.69
C LEU A 8 17.34 0.46 9.13
N ASP A 9 17.96 1.36 9.88
CA ASP A 9 19.30 1.89 9.60
C ASP A 9 20.38 0.88 10.04
N LYS A 10 21.55 0.90 9.38
CA LYS A 10 22.71 0.06 9.71
C LYS A 10 22.41 -1.43 9.80
N TRP A 11 21.56 -1.93 8.91
CA TRP A 11 21.14 -3.34 8.82
C TRP A 11 22.26 -4.33 8.40
N GLY A 12 23.48 -3.86 8.21
CA GLY A 12 24.61 -4.69 7.80
C GLY A 12 24.91 -4.65 6.28
N ALA A 13 24.57 -3.56 5.59
CA ALA A 13 24.76 -3.40 4.15
C ALA A 13 26.22 -3.64 3.68
N ASP A 14 27.20 -3.32 4.52
CA ASP A 14 28.63 -3.50 4.21
C ASP A 14 29.02 -4.98 4.05
N THR A 15 28.34 -5.90 4.71
CA THR A 15 28.54 -7.35 4.59
C THR A 15 27.71 -7.97 3.49
N ALA A 16 26.67 -7.29 3.01
CA ALA A 16 25.75 -7.81 1.99
C ALA A 16 26.42 -7.99 0.62
N VAL A 17 27.45 -7.20 0.31
CA VAL A 17 28.21 -7.33 -0.95
C VAL A 17 28.96 -8.66 -1.05
N ALA A 18 29.37 -9.24 0.10
CA ALA A 18 30.05 -10.51 0.21
C ALA A 18 29.13 -11.64 0.69
N ASP A 19 27.83 -11.51 0.48
CA ASP A 19 26.84 -12.49 0.94
C ASP A 19 27.03 -13.85 0.26
N GLN A 20 27.39 -14.86 1.06
CA GLN A 20 27.67 -16.21 0.59
C GLN A 20 26.45 -16.97 0.05
N HIS A 21 25.24 -16.48 0.37
CA HIS A 21 23.98 -17.09 -0.05
C HIS A 21 23.34 -16.39 -1.25
N ASN A 22 24.04 -15.42 -1.85
CA ASN A 22 23.58 -14.67 -3.03
C ASN A 22 22.18 -14.02 -2.88
N ARG A 23 21.77 -13.70 -1.64
CA ARG A 23 20.44 -13.14 -1.37
C ARG A 23 20.24 -11.75 -1.97
N PHE A 24 21.33 -11.03 -2.23
CA PHE A 24 21.31 -9.66 -2.75
C PHE A 24 21.69 -9.55 -4.23
N HIS A 25 21.54 -10.63 -5.02
CA HIS A 25 21.87 -10.61 -6.45
C HIS A 25 21.02 -9.62 -7.27
N ARG A 26 19.84 -9.26 -6.76
CA ARG A 26 18.98 -8.21 -7.38
C ARG A 26 19.49 -6.80 -7.09
N GLY A 27 20.33 -6.63 -6.08
CA GLY A 27 20.91 -5.37 -5.66
C GLY A 27 21.00 -5.28 -4.14
N VAL A 28 21.92 -4.46 -3.64
CA VAL A 28 22.08 -4.20 -2.21
C VAL A 28 21.23 -2.99 -1.83
N PRO A 29 20.31 -3.12 -0.87
CA PRO A 29 19.51 -2.00 -0.37
C PRO A 29 20.37 -0.90 0.27
N PRO A 30 19.88 0.35 0.35
CA PRO A 30 20.61 1.44 0.98
C PRO A 30 20.96 1.13 2.44
N LYS A 31 22.10 1.59 2.93
CA LYS A 31 22.53 1.40 4.32
C LYS A 31 21.52 1.90 5.36
N SER A 32 20.78 2.96 5.01
CA SER A 32 19.78 3.61 5.87
C SER A 32 18.36 3.05 5.73
N LYS A 33 18.16 2.02 4.89
CA LYS A 33 16.82 1.49 4.55
C LYS A 33 16.91 -0.03 4.33
N GLY A 34 16.74 -0.81 5.40
CA GLY A 34 16.85 -2.27 5.38
C GLY A 34 15.63 -3.02 4.85
N ASP A 35 14.54 -2.33 4.45
CA ASP A 35 13.28 -2.96 4.09
C ASP A 35 13.48 -4.07 3.02
N TYR A 36 14.16 -3.76 1.92
CA TYR A 36 14.45 -4.74 0.86
C TYR A 36 15.49 -5.79 1.25
N ALA A 37 16.26 -5.60 2.32
CA ALA A 37 17.16 -6.65 2.82
C ALA A 37 16.35 -7.80 3.43
N PHE A 38 15.33 -7.48 4.21
CA PHE A 38 14.42 -8.48 4.75
C PHE A 38 13.63 -9.17 3.64
N ILE A 39 13.09 -8.40 2.68
CA ILE A 39 12.35 -8.95 1.53
C ILE A 39 13.23 -9.94 0.75
N SER A 40 14.44 -9.53 0.35
CA SER A 40 15.38 -10.37 -0.39
C SER A 40 15.72 -11.64 0.37
N HIS A 41 16.03 -11.52 1.67
CA HIS A 41 16.32 -12.68 2.52
C HIS A 41 15.12 -13.65 2.56
N MET A 42 13.92 -13.16 2.79
CA MET A 42 12.72 -14.00 2.87
C MET A 42 12.45 -14.74 1.57
N ILE A 43 12.59 -14.06 0.43
CA ILE A 43 12.38 -14.68 -0.89
C ILE A 43 13.41 -15.78 -1.14
N GLU A 44 14.70 -15.51 -0.89
CA GLU A 44 15.76 -16.47 -1.16
C GLU A 44 15.79 -17.67 -0.19
N THR A 45 15.13 -17.55 0.96
CA THR A 45 15.04 -18.65 1.92
C THR A 45 13.75 -19.46 1.82
N THR A 46 12.82 -19.10 0.93
CA THR A 46 11.64 -19.91 0.66
C THR A 46 11.91 -20.94 -0.43
N TYR A 47 11.11 -22.00 -0.45
CA TYR A 47 11.18 -23.02 -1.49
C TYR A 47 10.96 -22.41 -2.87
N GLU A 48 11.77 -22.82 -3.84
CA GLU A 48 11.52 -22.54 -5.26
C GLU A 48 10.17 -23.15 -5.66
N ASP A 49 9.56 -22.63 -6.70
CA ASP A 49 8.32 -23.14 -7.32
C ASP A 49 7.04 -23.11 -6.46
N VAL A 50 7.13 -23.08 -5.12
CA VAL A 50 5.94 -23.13 -4.24
C VAL A 50 5.98 -22.12 -3.09
N GLY A 51 7.13 -21.50 -2.82
CA GLY A 51 7.33 -20.60 -1.68
C GLY A 51 6.51 -19.34 -1.80
N LYS A 52 5.90 -18.94 -0.66
CA LYS A 52 5.15 -17.68 -0.54
C LYS A 52 5.69 -16.83 0.60
N VAL A 53 5.73 -15.53 0.40
CA VAL A 53 6.16 -14.55 1.39
C VAL A 53 5.08 -13.51 1.55
N GLY A 54 4.67 -13.26 2.79
CA GLY A 54 3.86 -12.12 3.17
C GLY A 54 4.68 -11.21 4.09
N VAL A 55 4.88 -9.97 3.73
CA VAL A 55 5.70 -9.04 4.50
C VAL A 55 5.02 -7.68 4.63
N ILE A 56 5.03 -7.15 5.86
CA ILE A 56 4.54 -5.79 6.14
C ILE A 56 5.69 -4.82 5.94
N VAL A 57 5.42 -3.75 5.20
CA VAL A 57 6.40 -2.73 4.83
C VAL A 57 5.82 -1.32 4.94
N PRO A 58 6.64 -0.28 5.18
CA PRO A 58 6.19 1.10 5.07
C PRO A 58 5.91 1.47 3.61
N HIS A 59 4.93 2.33 3.34
CA HIS A 59 4.54 2.72 1.98
C HIS A 59 5.71 3.18 1.10
N GLY A 60 6.77 3.75 1.68
CA GLY A 60 7.95 4.17 0.93
C GLY A 60 8.59 3.06 0.09
N VAL A 61 8.50 1.80 0.52
CA VAL A 61 8.99 0.62 -0.23
C VAL A 61 8.34 0.53 -1.61
N LEU A 62 7.10 0.98 -1.75
CA LEU A 62 6.33 0.89 -2.98
C LEU A 62 6.85 1.82 -4.09
N PHE A 63 7.48 2.95 -3.74
CA PHE A 63 7.78 3.99 -4.74
C PHE A 63 9.18 4.61 -4.63
N ARG A 64 9.95 4.37 -3.56
CA ARG A 64 11.32 4.89 -3.49
C ARG A 64 12.13 4.44 -4.69
N SER A 65 12.93 5.34 -5.25
CA SER A 65 13.77 5.14 -6.42
C SER A 65 15.17 4.62 -6.06
N SER A 66 16.15 4.80 -6.94
CA SER A 66 17.53 4.37 -6.75
C SER A 66 17.66 2.85 -6.61
N SER A 67 18.48 2.33 -5.69
CA SER A 67 18.70 0.88 -5.52
C SER A 67 17.43 0.12 -5.14
N GLU A 68 16.53 0.70 -4.34
CA GLU A 68 15.25 0.07 -4.01
C GLU A 68 14.35 -0.07 -5.24
N GLY A 69 14.32 0.94 -6.12
CA GLY A 69 13.61 0.88 -7.39
C GLY A 69 14.14 -0.22 -8.32
N GLN A 70 15.47 -0.38 -8.37
CA GLN A 70 16.10 -1.44 -9.18
C GLN A 70 15.77 -2.85 -8.64
N ILE A 71 15.81 -3.05 -7.33
CA ILE A 71 15.45 -4.33 -6.70
C ILE A 71 13.98 -4.63 -6.97
N ARG A 72 13.10 -3.65 -6.76
CA ARG A 72 11.65 -3.79 -7.01
C ARG A 72 11.36 -4.18 -8.46
N LYS A 73 12.00 -3.49 -9.42
CA LYS A 73 11.87 -3.82 -10.84
C LYS A 73 12.25 -5.28 -11.10
N LYS A 74 13.41 -5.75 -10.63
CA LYS A 74 13.85 -7.14 -10.83
C LYS A 74 12.88 -8.16 -10.23
N LEU A 75 12.36 -7.91 -9.01
CA LEU A 75 11.37 -8.77 -8.37
C LEU A 75 10.08 -8.90 -9.20
N ILE A 76 9.68 -7.82 -9.86
CA ILE A 76 8.51 -7.81 -10.75
C ILE A 76 8.83 -8.49 -12.08
N ASP A 77 9.96 -8.20 -12.69
CA ASP A 77 10.41 -8.83 -13.95
C ASP A 77 10.57 -10.35 -13.81
N GLU A 78 11.00 -10.83 -12.64
CA GLU A 78 11.07 -12.26 -12.27
C GLU A 78 9.67 -12.84 -11.92
N ASN A 79 8.60 -12.07 -12.04
CA ASN A 79 7.23 -12.49 -11.76
C ASN A 79 6.99 -12.98 -10.32
N LEU A 80 7.66 -12.41 -9.33
CA LEU A 80 7.55 -12.84 -7.94
C LEU A 80 6.45 -12.11 -7.17
N LEU A 81 6.15 -10.85 -7.49
CA LEU A 81 5.15 -10.07 -6.78
C LEU A 81 3.73 -10.50 -7.20
N GLU A 82 2.90 -10.88 -6.24
CA GLU A 82 1.52 -11.33 -6.47
C GLU A 82 0.49 -10.28 -6.07
N ALA A 83 0.70 -9.58 -4.92
CA ALA A 83 -0.23 -8.56 -4.48
C ALA A 83 0.43 -7.45 -3.66
N VAL A 84 -0.18 -6.27 -3.70
CA VAL A 84 0.10 -5.08 -2.90
C VAL A 84 -1.19 -4.69 -2.18
N ILE A 85 -1.20 -4.73 -0.85
CA ILE A 85 -2.37 -4.47 -0.04
C ILE A 85 -2.07 -3.28 0.87
N GLY A 86 -2.75 -2.15 0.65
CA GLY A 86 -2.66 -0.98 1.50
C GLY A 86 -3.39 -1.17 2.81
N LEU A 87 -2.79 -0.73 3.89
CA LEU A 87 -3.35 -0.79 5.23
C LEU A 87 -3.61 0.62 5.75
N PRO A 88 -4.56 0.80 6.67
CA PRO A 88 -4.80 2.07 7.34
C PRO A 88 -3.54 2.63 8.01
N ALA A 89 -3.45 3.95 8.08
CA ALA A 89 -2.47 4.61 8.92
C ALA A 89 -2.70 4.28 10.40
N ASN A 90 -1.69 4.50 11.22
CA ASN A 90 -1.78 4.37 12.67
C ASN A 90 -2.23 2.97 13.17
N LEU A 91 -1.86 1.90 12.45
CA LEU A 91 -2.09 0.51 12.88
C LEU A 91 -0.99 -0.05 13.80
N PHE A 92 0.23 0.50 13.72
CA PHE A 92 1.40 -0.06 14.40
C PHE A 92 1.88 0.85 15.51
N PHE A 93 2.33 0.28 16.63
CA PHE A 93 2.90 1.03 17.74
C PHE A 93 4.13 1.82 17.30
N GLY A 94 4.24 3.05 17.81
CA GLY A 94 5.42 3.91 17.59
C GLY A 94 5.48 4.58 16.21
N THR A 95 4.49 4.37 15.34
CA THR A 95 4.43 5.05 14.04
C THR A 95 3.00 5.29 13.58
N GLY A 96 2.73 6.50 13.09
CA GLY A 96 1.45 6.86 12.46
C GLY A 96 1.44 6.68 10.94
N ILE A 97 2.56 6.23 10.34
CA ILE A 97 2.63 6.08 8.88
C ILE A 97 1.78 4.89 8.39
N PRO A 98 1.15 4.99 7.21
CA PRO A 98 0.48 3.86 6.61
C PRO A 98 1.51 2.79 6.21
N ALA A 99 1.08 1.54 6.26
CA ALA A 99 1.86 0.39 5.84
C ALA A 99 1.16 -0.35 4.69
N ALA A 100 1.89 -1.25 4.06
CA ALA A 100 1.35 -2.16 3.06
C ALA A 100 1.81 -3.59 3.33
N ILE A 101 1.04 -4.56 2.87
CA ILE A 101 1.46 -5.94 2.78
C ILE A 101 1.89 -6.22 1.35
N LEU A 102 3.09 -6.74 1.17
CA LEU A 102 3.53 -7.32 -0.09
C LEU A 102 3.41 -8.84 -0.02
N ILE A 103 2.77 -9.42 -1.02
CA ILE A 103 2.68 -10.87 -1.19
C ILE A 103 3.57 -11.26 -2.37
N PHE A 104 4.56 -12.09 -2.09
CA PHE A 104 5.39 -12.71 -3.12
C PHE A 104 5.06 -14.20 -3.22
N ASN A 105 5.10 -14.73 -4.45
CA ASN A 105 4.79 -16.10 -4.75
C ASN A 105 5.78 -16.64 -5.79
N ARG A 106 6.66 -17.54 -5.38
CA ARG A 106 7.65 -18.16 -6.28
C ARG A 106 7.02 -19.17 -7.24
N GLY A 107 5.84 -19.70 -6.91
CA GLY A 107 5.04 -20.56 -7.78
C GLY A 107 4.00 -19.84 -8.62
N LYS A 108 4.26 -18.59 -9.00
CA LYS A 108 3.31 -17.75 -9.75
C LYS A 108 3.35 -18.04 -11.24
N GLU A 109 3.41 -19.22 -11.70
CA GLU A 109 3.32 -19.70 -13.09
C GLU A 109 3.26 -18.60 -14.19
N ALA A 110 2.44 -18.79 -15.23
CA ALA A 110 2.33 -17.87 -16.37
C ALA A 110 1.54 -16.58 -16.08
N ASN A 111 0.77 -16.54 -14.98
CA ASN A 111 0.04 -15.33 -14.61
C ASN A 111 0.99 -14.25 -14.10
N LYS A 112 1.09 -13.14 -14.83
CA LYS A 112 1.96 -12.00 -14.48
C LYS A 112 1.22 -10.84 -13.83
N ASP A 113 -0.11 -10.92 -13.70
CA ASP A 113 -0.90 -9.85 -13.12
C ASP A 113 -0.58 -9.66 -11.64
N ILE A 114 -0.73 -8.43 -11.17
CA ILE A 114 -0.50 -8.03 -9.78
C ILE A 114 -1.80 -7.44 -9.24
N LEU A 115 -2.23 -7.93 -8.07
CA LEU A 115 -3.39 -7.39 -7.38
C LEU A 115 -3.01 -6.18 -6.54
N PHE A 116 -3.78 -5.11 -6.66
CA PHE A 116 -3.75 -3.96 -5.76
C PHE A 116 -5.05 -3.90 -4.96
N ILE A 117 -4.95 -3.73 -3.64
CA ILE A 117 -6.08 -3.52 -2.73
C ILE A 117 -5.82 -2.26 -1.92
N ASP A 118 -6.78 -1.36 -1.86
CA ASP A 118 -6.75 -0.20 -0.97
C ASP A 118 -7.65 -0.45 0.26
N GLY A 119 -7.09 -1.07 1.30
CA GLY A 119 -7.75 -1.22 2.60
C GLY A 119 -7.55 -0.04 3.56
N SER A 120 -7.00 1.09 3.08
CA SER A 120 -6.60 2.22 3.94
C SER A 120 -7.76 2.91 4.66
N ARG A 121 -8.98 2.75 4.15
CA ARG A 121 -10.20 3.38 4.69
C ARG A 121 -11.01 2.49 5.62
N GLU A 122 -10.67 1.20 5.70
CA GLU A 122 -11.42 0.21 6.45
C GLU A 122 -10.75 -0.11 7.78
N PHE A 123 -11.23 0.53 8.85
CA PHE A 123 -10.73 0.32 10.20
C PHE A 123 -11.72 0.81 11.25
N GLU A 124 -11.48 0.43 12.48
CA GLU A 124 -12.06 1.04 13.66
C GLU A 124 -11.07 2.05 14.24
N SER A 125 -11.51 3.30 14.40
CA SER A 125 -10.67 4.35 14.98
C SER A 125 -10.54 4.14 16.48
N GLY A 126 -9.31 4.06 16.98
CA GLY A 126 -8.99 3.97 18.38
C GLY A 126 -8.31 5.23 18.90
N LYS A 127 -8.33 5.44 20.22
CA LYS A 127 -7.73 6.62 20.87
C LYS A 127 -6.23 6.77 20.58
N ASN A 128 -5.49 5.67 20.58
CA ASN A 128 -4.04 5.67 20.39
C ASN A 128 -3.62 4.98 19.10
N GLN A 129 -4.47 4.12 18.53
CA GLN A 129 -4.14 3.26 17.42
C GLN A 129 -5.43 2.79 16.73
N ASN A 130 -5.41 2.74 15.41
CA ASN A 130 -6.48 2.15 14.62
C ASN A 130 -6.42 0.62 14.69
N LYS A 131 -7.54 -0.05 14.42
CA LYS A 131 -7.65 -1.51 14.44
C LYS A 131 -8.40 -2.00 13.23
N LEU A 132 -7.90 -3.05 12.59
CA LEU A 132 -8.67 -3.81 11.60
C LEU A 132 -9.70 -4.69 12.33
N ARG A 133 -10.94 -4.61 11.90
CA ARG A 133 -12.02 -5.49 12.36
C ARG A 133 -12.01 -6.77 11.54
N ASP A 134 -12.66 -7.80 12.03
CA ASP A 134 -12.77 -9.08 11.30
C ASP A 134 -13.36 -8.88 9.89
N LYS A 135 -14.39 -8.03 9.76
CA LYS A 135 -14.99 -7.70 8.46
C LYS A 135 -14.01 -7.02 7.47
N ASP A 136 -13.10 -6.18 7.97
CA ASP A 136 -12.11 -5.49 7.15
C ASP A 136 -11.07 -6.50 6.62
N ILE A 137 -10.68 -7.46 7.47
CA ILE A 137 -9.80 -8.57 7.11
C ILE A 137 -10.50 -9.52 6.11
N GLU A 138 -11.76 -9.85 6.35
CA GLU A 138 -12.56 -10.69 5.46
C GLU A 138 -12.73 -10.06 4.08
N HIS A 139 -12.88 -8.74 4.01
CA HIS A 139 -12.98 -8.00 2.75
C HIS A 139 -11.67 -8.11 1.95
N ILE A 140 -10.52 -7.84 2.56
CA ILE A 140 -9.20 -8.02 1.94
C ILE A 140 -9.04 -9.47 1.43
N VAL A 141 -9.37 -10.45 2.26
CA VAL A 141 -9.24 -11.87 1.91
C VAL A 141 -10.17 -12.24 0.76
N SER A 142 -11.38 -11.69 0.72
CA SER A 142 -12.37 -11.94 -0.33
C SER A 142 -11.89 -11.39 -1.67
N ALA A 143 -11.37 -10.16 -1.71
CA ALA A 143 -10.79 -9.56 -2.90
C ALA A 143 -9.58 -10.38 -3.42
N PHE A 144 -8.71 -10.85 -2.51
CA PHE A 144 -7.58 -11.70 -2.88
C PHE A 144 -8.04 -13.05 -3.45
N LYS A 145 -9.06 -13.69 -2.85
CA LYS A 145 -9.65 -14.94 -3.37
C LYS A 145 -10.28 -14.75 -4.74
N ALA A 146 -11.01 -13.66 -4.95
CA ALA A 146 -11.59 -13.32 -6.25
C ALA A 146 -10.51 -13.18 -7.33
N PHE A 147 -9.42 -12.48 -7.02
CA PHE A 147 -8.25 -12.38 -7.91
C PHE A 147 -7.66 -13.76 -8.26
N LYS A 148 -7.50 -14.64 -7.26
CA LYS A 148 -6.94 -15.99 -7.48
C LYS A 148 -7.85 -16.90 -8.30
N ALA A 149 -9.15 -16.75 -8.19
CA ALA A 149 -10.15 -17.55 -8.93
C ALA A 149 -10.34 -17.06 -10.37
N ALA A 150 -9.99 -15.81 -10.67
CA ALA A 150 -10.18 -15.23 -11.99
C ALA A 150 -9.12 -15.71 -13.00
N THR A 151 -9.55 -15.92 -14.24
CA THR A 151 -8.63 -16.21 -15.35
C THR A 151 -7.67 -15.05 -15.58
N PRO A 152 -6.39 -15.29 -15.93
CA PRO A 152 -5.45 -14.24 -16.27
C PRO A 152 -5.99 -13.32 -17.37
N LEU A 153 -5.65 -12.03 -17.27
CA LEU A 153 -6.06 -11.05 -18.27
C LEU A 153 -5.37 -11.35 -19.61
N THR A 154 -6.13 -11.23 -20.69
CA THR A 154 -5.60 -11.31 -22.06
C THR A 154 -5.40 -9.93 -22.68
N SER A 155 -5.90 -8.87 -22.03
CA SER A 155 -5.75 -7.47 -22.44
C SER A 155 -4.40 -6.90 -21.97
N GLU A 156 -3.92 -5.88 -22.66
CA GLU A 156 -2.74 -5.12 -22.24
C GLU A 156 -3.02 -4.21 -21.03
N LYS A 157 -4.29 -3.87 -20.80
CA LYS A 157 -4.72 -3.06 -19.64
C LYS A 157 -5.31 -3.91 -18.54
N GLY A 158 -5.08 -3.50 -17.31
CA GLY A 158 -5.67 -4.10 -16.13
C GLY A 158 -7.18 -3.91 -16.03
N ALA A 159 -7.75 -4.45 -14.99
CA ALA A 159 -9.19 -4.41 -14.74
C ALA A 159 -9.51 -4.11 -13.28
N VAL A 160 -10.53 -3.28 -13.06
CA VAL A 160 -11.13 -3.11 -11.74
C VAL A 160 -11.79 -4.42 -11.33
N ILE A 161 -11.44 -4.94 -10.16
CA ILE A 161 -12.12 -6.10 -9.56
C ILE A 161 -13.27 -5.61 -8.71
N GLU A 162 -13.03 -4.58 -7.91
CA GLU A 162 -14.01 -3.91 -7.08
C GLU A 162 -13.78 -2.40 -7.13
N ASP A 163 -14.84 -1.65 -7.43
CA ASP A 163 -14.75 -0.20 -7.60
C ASP A 163 -14.19 0.47 -6.34
N LYS A 164 -13.24 1.40 -6.53
CA LYS A 164 -12.57 2.17 -5.47
C LYS A 164 -11.86 1.34 -4.40
N TYR A 165 -11.74 0.01 -4.60
CA TYR A 165 -11.15 -0.89 -3.61
C TYR A 165 -10.05 -1.78 -4.16
N SER A 166 -10.25 -2.44 -5.30
CA SER A 166 -9.25 -3.36 -5.82
C SER A 166 -9.13 -3.34 -7.34
N TYR A 167 -7.89 -3.47 -7.80
CA TYR A 167 -7.50 -3.42 -9.20
C TYR A 167 -6.51 -4.54 -9.53
N ARG A 168 -6.71 -5.19 -10.65
CA ARG A 168 -5.81 -6.17 -11.24
C ARG A 168 -4.97 -5.49 -12.30
N ALA A 169 -3.71 -5.23 -11.99
CA ALA A 169 -2.77 -4.60 -12.91
C ALA A 169 -2.07 -5.64 -13.79
N THR A 170 -1.94 -5.32 -15.07
CA THR A 170 -1.06 -6.05 -15.99
C THR A 170 0.38 -5.60 -15.85
N ILE A 171 1.33 -6.34 -16.42
CA ILE A 171 2.72 -5.89 -16.51
C ILE A 171 2.84 -4.59 -17.32
N ALA A 172 1.99 -4.38 -18.33
CA ALA A 172 1.99 -3.14 -19.10
C ALA A 172 1.63 -1.93 -18.22
N ASP A 173 0.61 -2.04 -17.36
CA ASP A 173 0.29 -0.98 -16.39
C ASP A 173 1.45 -0.69 -15.43
N ILE A 174 2.16 -1.73 -14.98
CA ILE A 174 3.30 -1.57 -14.08
C ILE A 174 4.46 -0.84 -14.78
N ILE A 175 4.73 -1.16 -16.02
CA ILE A 175 5.76 -0.51 -16.85
C ILE A 175 5.38 0.95 -17.12
N GLU A 176 4.13 1.23 -17.49
CA GLU A 176 3.61 2.59 -17.71
C GLU A 176 3.78 3.46 -16.45
N ASN A 177 3.65 2.86 -15.27
CA ASN A 177 3.87 3.52 -13.98
C ASN A 177 5.34 3.49 -13.50
N ASP A 178 6.30 3.16 -14.36
CA ASP A 178 7.75 3.11 -14.03
C ASP A 178 8.04 2.22 -12.80
N TYR A 179 7.39 1.06 -12.73
CA TYR A 179 7.48 0.12 -11.60
C TYR A 179 7.17 0.75 -10.23
N ASN A 180 6.46 1.86 -10.21
CA ASN A 180 5.97 2.51 -9.02
C ASN A 180 4.69 1.80 -8.57
N LEU A 181 4.71 1.21 -7.38
CA LEU A 181 3.60 0.43 -6.82
C LEU A 181 2.70 1.25 -5.88
N ASN A 182 2.76 2.58 -5.95
CA ASN A 182 1.89 3.41 -5.12
C ASN A 182 0.42 3.14 -5.47
N ILE A 183 -0.35 2.68 -4.50
CA ILE A 183 -1.70 2.12 -4.69
C ILE A 183 -2.66 3.08 -5.41
N PRO A 184 -2.70 4.41 -5.10
CA PRO A 184 -3.56 5.35 -5.82
C PRO A 184 -3.30 5.50 -7.33
N ARG A 185 -2.21 4.91 -7.85
CA ARG A 185 -1.97 4.85 -9.30
C ARG A 185 -2.76 3.75 -10.01
N TYR A 186 -3.29 2.81 -9.26
CA TYR A 186 -4.00 1.63 -9.74
C TYR A 186 -5.46 1.59 -9.26
N VAL A 187 -5.68 1.94 -8.00
CA VAL A 187 -7.01 2.01 -7.41
C VAL A 187 -7.42 3.47 -7.32
N ASP A 188 -8.38 3.87 -8.15
CA ASP A 188 -8.96 5.22 -8.11
C ASP A 188 -9.95 5.31 -6.95
N THR A 189 -9.54 5.96 -5.88
CA THR A 189 -10.37 6.21 -4.70
C THR A 189 -10.97 7.61 -4.69
N PHE A 190 -10.89 8.34 -5.82
CA PHE A 190 -11.45 9.67 -5.92
C PHE A 190 -12.98 9.62 -5.75
N GLU A 191 -13.47 10.42 -4.81
CA GLU A 191 -14.89 10.71 -4.66
C GLU A 191 -15.13 12.13 -5.16
N GLU A 192 -16.03 12.29 -6.12
CA GLU A 192 -16.48 13.62 -6.51
C GLU A 192 -17.05 14.29 -5.25
N GLU A 193 -16.44 15.40 -4.84
CA GLU A 193 -17.02 16.22 -3.79
C GLU A 193 -18.39 16.72 -4.28
N ALA A 194 -19.41 16.59 -3.43
CA ALA A 194 -20.71 17.14 -3.74
C ALA A 194 -20.57 18.64 -4.07
N GLU A 195 -21.16 19.08 -5.19
CA GLU A 195 -21.12 20.47 -5.59
C GLU A 195 -21.60 21.33 -4.41
N VAL A 196 -20.70 22.19 -3.93
CA VAL A 196 -21.04 23.10 -2.83
C VAL A 196 -21.98 24.17 -3.38
N ASP A 197 -23.23 24.16 -2.92
CA ASP A 197 -24.15 25.26 -3.20
C ASP A 197 -23.65 26.54 -2.51
N ILE A 198 -22.92 27.35 -3.31
CA ILE A 198 -22.32 28.60 -2.84
C ILE A 198 -23.38 29.55 -2.28
N LYS A 199 -24.62 29.56 -2.85
CA LYS A 199 -25.68 30.42 -2.38
C LYS A 199 -26.21 29.98 -1.03
N ALA A 200 -26.46 28.69 -0.83
CA ALA A 200 -26.87 28.12 0.44
C ALA A 200 -25.81 28.32 1.51
N THR A 201 -24.54 28.07 1.17
CA THR A 201 -23.40 28.29 2.08
C THR A 201 -23.27 29.76 2.48
N GLN A 202 -23.45 30.70 1.54
CA GLN A 202 -23.38 32.13 1.81
C GLN A 202 -24.53 32.58 2.69
N ALA A 203 -25.74 32.05 2.50
CA ALA A 203 -26.90 32.32 3.37
C ALA A 203 -26.63 31.83 4.80
N THR A 204 -26.07 30.65 4.95
CA THR A 204 -25.67 30.08 6.25
C THR A 204 -24.64 30.95 6.97
N ILE A 205 -23.63 31.44 6.25
CA ILE A 205 -22.60 32.35 6.80
C ILE A 205 -23.22 33.65 7.29
N VAL A 206 -24.14 34.23 6.52
CA VAL A 206 -24.85 35.47 6.93
C VAL A 206 -25.69 35.24 8.19
N ASP A 207 -26.38 34.12 8.29
CA ASP A 207 -27.18 33.78 9.47
C ASP A 207 -26.32 33.56 10.71
N LEU A 208 -25.22 32.78 10.58
CA LEU A 208 -24.25 32.56 11.66
C LEU A 208 -23.62 33.86 12.15
N ASN A 209 -23.30 34.79 11.27
CA ASN A 209 -22.76 36.10 11.65
C ASN A 209 -23.78 36.93 12.42
N LYS A 210 -25.09 36.87 12.07
CA LYS A 210 -26.14 37.53 12.85
C LYS A 210 -26.28 36.93 14.25
N GLN A 211 -26.24 35.60 14.35
CA GLN A 211 -26.29 34.91 15.64
C GLN A 211 -25.08 35.26 16.51
N LEU A 212 -23.89 35.29 15.93
CA LEU A 212 -22.66 35.68 16.63
C LEU A 212 -22.75 37.13 17.17
N SER A 213 -23.22 38.04 16.34
CA SER A 213 -23.43 39.45 16.76
C SER A 213 -24.46 39.57 17.89
N ALA A 214 -25.56 38.83 17.85
CA ALA A 214 -26.57 38.82 18.89
C ALA A 214 -26.02 38.28 20.23
N VAL A 215 -25.24 37.19 20.19
CA VAL A 215 -24.55 36.63 21.37
C VAL A 215 -23.51 37.61 21.92
N GLY A 216 -22.73 38.28 21.04
CA GLY A 216 -21.77 39.30 21.45
C GLY A 216 -22.41 40.45 22.25
N ILE A 217 -23.53 40.98 21.76
CA ILE A 217 -24.31 42.04 22.46
C ILE A 217 -24.84 41.54 23.82
N GLN A 218 -25.25 40.28 23.90
CA GLN A 218 -25.68 39.70 25.18
C GLN A 218 -24.54 39.59 26.19
N MET A 219 -23.34 39.23 25.73
CA MET A 219 -22.14 39.11 26.59
C MET A 219 -21.64 40.49 27.07
N GLU A 220 -21.80 41.55 26.28
CA GLU A 220 -21.42 42.92 26.70
C GLU A 220 -22.37 43.50 27.74
N ASN A 221 -23.60 42.96 27.89
CA ASN A 221 -24.59 43.38 28.85
C ASN A 221 -24.57 42.61 30.19
N TYR A 222 -23.61 41.69 30.34
CA TYR A 222 -23.33 40.97 31.58
C TYR A 222 -22.06 41.51 32.23
#